data_a0e3856856af3f44d344b83abd5529db
#
_entry.id   a0e3856856af3f44d344b83abd5529db
#
_cell.length_a   1.000
_cell.length_b   1.000
_cell.length_c   1.000
_cell.angle_alpha   90.00
_cell.angle_beta   90.00
_cell.angle_gamma   90.00
#
_symmetry.space_group_name_H-M   'P 1'
#
loop_
_entity.id
_entity.type
_entity.pdbx_description
1 polymer ?
#
loop_
_entity_poly.entity_id
_entity_poly.type
_entity_poly.pdbx_seq_one_letter_code
_entity_poly.pdbx_strand_id
1 'polypeptide(L)'
;MKKIIIIFLIIFVAGCTPDLTGEVVHSFIQDEGDLQLYFCPQENCEEAFIQALSSAQESLHCALFEVELESLKQILLEKQQKMDVKIITDNDYLHQFNHSFVKSDSGGLMHNKFCIIDGKIVTTGSMNPTFNDGYKNNNNLLIIESPLLAQNYEAEFQEMWNGEYKKGNHVQTPTIKINHTIVQNYFCPDDLCAEHVKEELQKAQKSILFMTFSFTHDGIAHILLLKQQEGLEIHGVMEARQVTKYSVYKVLEYQGLDVRKDGNKQNMHHKVFIIDEKVVVTGS
;
A
#
# COMPACT_ATOMS: atom_id res chain seq x y z
N MET A 1 -67.14 61.67 -12.01
CA MET A 1 -66.05 60.95 -11.33
C MET A 1 -65.91 59.60 -11.95
N LYS A 2 -64.86 59.42 -12.77
CA LYS A 2 -64.56 58.12 -13.42
C LYS A 2 -63.70 57.26 -12.49
N LYS A 3 -64.22 56.12 -12.08
CA LYS A 3 -63.47 55.12 -11.33
C LYS A 3 -62.53 54.38 -12.25
N ILE A 4 -61.21 54.47 -12.00
CA ILE A 4 -60.17 53.71 -12.68
C ILE A 4 -60.02 52.38 -11.91
N ILE A 5 -60.30 51.26 -12.57
CA ILE A 5 -60.06 49.90 -12.02
C ILE A 5 -58.69 49.49 -12.55
N ILE A 6 -57.72 49.36 -11.60
CA ILE A 6 -56.40 48.80 -11.89
C ILE A 6 -56.46 47.31 -11.69
N ILE A 7 -56.30 46.55 -12.77
CA ILE A 7 -56.19 45.07 -12.72
C ILE A 7 -54.73 44.72 -12.56
N PHE A 8 -54.33 44.16 -11.40
CA PHE A 8 -53.02 43.57 -11.21
C PHE A 8 -52.97 42.18 -11.84
N LEU A 9 -52.22 42.05 -12.92
CA LEU A 9 -51.92 40.75 -13.53
C LEU A 9 -50.74 40.12 -12.76
N ILE A 10 -51.02 39.10 -11.92
CA ILE A 10 -49.98 38.32 -11.28
C ILE A 10 -49.54 37.25 -12.27
N ILE A 11 -48.32 37.40 -12.84
CA ILE A 11 -47.67 36.36 -13.66
C ILE A 11 -46.97 35.42 -12.70
N PHE A 12 -47.51 34.22 -12.56
CA PHE A 12 -46.81 33.09 -11.95
C PHE A 12 -45.74 32.59 -12.91
N VAL A 13 -44.48 32.92 -12.67
CA VAL A 13 -43.37 32.28 -13.34
C VAL A 13 -43.10 30.98 -12.54
N ALA A 14 -43.60 29.86 -13.07
CA ALA A 14 -43.16 28.54 -12.59
C ALA A 14 -41.68 28.36 -12.99
N GLY A 15 -40.81 28.67 -12.06
CA GLY A 15 -39.39 28.35 -12.22
C GLY A 15 -39.20 26.84 -12.08
N CYS A 16 -38.96 26.16 -13.19
CA CYS A 16 -38.32 24.84 -13.16
C CYS A 16 -36.88 25.05 -12.63
N THR A 17 -36.67 24.71 -11.36
CA THR A 17 -35.33 24.48 -10.87
C THR A 17 -34.87 23.15 -11.46
N PRO A 18 -33.81 23.10 -12.29
CA PRO A 18 -33.22 21.82 -12.62
C PRO A 18 -32.68 21.23 -11.34
N ASP A 19 -33.12 20.04 -10.97
CA ASP A 19 -32.47 19.21 -9.97
C ASP A 19 -31.05 18.92 -10.48
N LEU A 20 -30.09 19.73 -10.02
CA LEU A 20 -28.67 19.47 -10.17
C LEU A 20 -28.24 18.43 -9.13
N THR A 21 -28.84 17.25 -9.15
CA THR A 21 -28.20 16.06 -8.61
C THR A 21 -27.19 15.59 -9.65
N GLY A 22 -26.15 16.38 -9.81
CA GLY A 22 -24.97 15.93 -10.53
C GLY A 22 -24.31 14.88 -9.67
N GLU A 23 -24.50 13.61 -10.01
CA GLU A 23 -23.56 12.59 -9.59
C GLU A 23 -22.18 13.06 -10.06
N VAL A 24 -21.30 13.33 -9.12
CA VAL A 24 -19.88 13.57 -9.42
C VAL A 24 -19.36 12.25 -9.96
N VAL A 25 -19.40 12.09 -11.27
CA VAL A 25 -18.76 10.96 -11.93
C VAL A 25 -17.27 11.16 -11.73
N HIS A 26 -16.70 10.57 -10.69
CA HIS A 26 -15.25 10.43 -10.57
C HIS A 26 -14.79 9.55 -11.73
N SER A 27 -14.30 10.15 -12.80
CA SER A 27 -13.64 9.42 -13.88
C SER A 27 -12.27 8.97 -13.37
N PHE A 28 -12.20 7.78 -12.81
CA PHE A 28 -10.92 7.14 -12.49
C PHE A 28 -10.21 6.77 -13.79
N ILE A 29 -8.90 6.93 -13.81
CA ILE A 29 -8.08 6.30 -14.84
C ILE A 29 -8.24 4.79 -14.67
N GLN A 30 -8.59 4.10 -15.76
CA GLN A 30 -8.92 2.68 -15.72
C GLN A 30 -7.81 1.86 -16.35
N ASP A 31 -7.59 0.70 -15.77
CA ASP A 31 -6.72 -0.34 -16.28
C ASP A 31 -7.45 -1.69 -16.28
N GLU A 32 -7.02 -2.57 -17.14
CA GLU A 32 -7.42 -3.98 -17.12
C GLU A 32 -6.28 -4.80 -16.54
N GLY A 33 -6.57 -5.80 -15.74
CA GLY A 33 -5.53 -6.61 -15.14
C GLY A 33 -6.05 -7.61 -14.11
N ASP A 34 -5.14 -8.18 -13.36
CA ASP A 34 -5.43 -9.15 -12.31
C ASP A 34 -4.76 -8.74 -11.00
N LEU A 35 -5.37 -9.12 -9.89
CA LEU A 35 -4.83 -8.90 -8.55
C LEU A 35 -4.87 -10.21 -7.78
N GLN A 36 -3.69 -10.72 -7.44
CA GLN A 36 -3.51 -11.93 -6.66
C GLN A 36 -2.92 -11.56 -5.30
N LEU A 37 -3.45 -12.17 -4.25
CA LEU A 37 -3.01 -11.99 -2.88
C LEU A 37 -2.65 -13.33 -2.27
N TYR A 38 -1.51 -13.41 -1.62
CA TYR A 38 -1.01 -14.58 -0.94
C TYR A 38 -0.68 -14.25 0.51
N PHE A 39 -1.05 -15.13 1.43
CA PHE A 39 -0.71 -15.05 2.85
C PHE A 39 0.38 -16.04 3.21
N CYS A 40 1.54 -15.51 3.54
CA CYS A 40 2.68 -16.32 3.96
C CYS A 40 2.57 -16.68 5.45
N PRO A 41 3.04 -17.84 5.85
CA PRO A 41 3.70 -18.87 5.06
C PRO A 41 2.75 -19.91 4.44
N GLN A 42 1.43 -19.76 4.57
CA GLN A 42 0.46 -20.81 4.25
C GLN A 42 0.25 -21.02 2.74
N GLU A 43 0.45 -20.00 1.91
CA GLU A 43 0.07 -20.01 0.50
C GLU A 43 1.28 -19.98 -0.46
N ASN A 44 2.40 -20.59 -0.06
CA ASN A 44 3.60 -20.75 -0.91
C ASN A 44 4.09 -19.44 -1.55
N CYS A 45 4.23 -18.39 -0.75
CA CYS A 45 4.58 -17.05 -1.26
C CYS A 45 5.89 -17.03 -2.06
N GLU A 46 6.91 -17.81 -1.69
CA GLU A 46 8.15 -17.89 -2.47
C GLU A 46 7.86 -18.40 -3.88
N GLU A 47 7.11 -19.48 -4.02
CA GLU A 47 6.78 -20.05 -5.32
C GLU A 47 6.02 -19.06 -6.20
N ALA A 48 5.00 -18.38 -5.64
CA ALA A 48 4.22 -17.36 -6.35
C ALA A 48 5.11 -16.19 -6.78
N PHE A 49 5.97 -15.70 -5.88
CA PHE A 49 6.91 -14.62 -6.18
C PHE A 49 7.89 -15.01 -7.32
N ILE A 50 8.53 -16.16 -7.20
CA ILE A 50 9.48 -16.64 -8.20
C ILE A 50 8.80 -16.92 -9.55
N GLN A 51 7.58 -17.44 -9.55
CA GLN A 51 6.80 -17.64 -10.77
C GLN A 51 6.51 -16.30 -11.46
N ALA A 52 6.12 -15.28 -10.71
CA ALA A 52 5.91 -13.95 -11.27
C ALA A 52 7.20 -13.40 -11.90
N LEU A 53 8.34 -13.44 -11.20
CA LEU A 53 9.62 -12.96 -11.75
C LEU A 53 10.08 -13.78 -12.95
N SER A 54 9.79 -15.08 -12.99
CA SER A 54 10.14 -15.97 -14.10
C SER A 54 9.45 -15.57 -15.41
N SER A 55 8.28 -14.92 -15.33
CA SER A 55 7.52 -14.46 -16.49
C SER A 55 8.19 -13.30 -17.25
N ALA A 56 9.13 -12.59 -16.62
CA ALA A 56 9.83 -11.44 -17.22
C ALA A 56 10.50 -11.81 -18.55
N GLN A 57 10.31 -10.96 -19.56
CA GLN A 57 10.88 -11.14 -20.90
C GLN A 57 11.68 -9.93 -21.40
N GLU A 58 11.37 -8.72 -20.91
CA GLU A 58 11.97 -7.47 -21.35
C GLU A 58 12.77 -6.79 -20.25
N SER A 59 12.19 -6.67 -19.05
CA SER A 59 12.80 -5.98 -17.91
C SER A 59 12.37 -6.57 -16.57
N LEU A 60 13.25 -6.47 -15.58
CA LEU A 60 12.99 -6.84 -14.19
C LEU A 60 13.69 -5.86 -13.26
N HIS A 61 12.94 -4.91 -12.70
CA HIS A 61 13.43 -3.92 -11.78
C HIS A 61 12.88 -4.16 -10.39
N CYS A 62 13.75 -4.33 -9.40
CA CYS A 62 13.31 -4.60 -8.02
C CYS A 62 13.97 -3.67 -7.01
N ALA A 63 13.17 -3.16 -6.08
CA ALA A 63 13.65 -2.54 -4.85
C ALA A 63 13.30 -3.45 -3.67
N LEU A 64 14.30 -4.09 -3.10
CA LEU A 64 14.15 -5.15 -2.10
C LEU A 64 15.07 -4.86 -0.90
N PHE A 65 14.47 -4.77 0.28
CA PHE A 65 15.25 -4.53 1.51
C PHE A 65 16.39 -5.54 1.69
N GLU A 66 16.09 -6.82 1.47
CA GLU A 66 17.05 -7.93 1.51
C GLU A 66 16.90 -8.84 0.28
N VAL A 67 17.96 -9.54 -0.11
CA VAL A 67 17.98 -10.52 -1.21
C VAL A 67 18.63 -11.80 -0.68
N GLU A 68 17.87 -12.60 0.08
CA GLU A 68 18.41 -13.82 0.72
C GLU A 68 18.11 -15.11 -0.07
N LEU A 69 16.88 -15.24 -0.61
CA LEU A 69 16.43 -16.49 -1.26
C LEU A 69 17.32 -16.89 -2.43
N GLU A 70 17.82 -18.11 -2.41
CA GLU A 70 18.66 -18.64 -3.49
C GLU A 70 17.89 -18.78 -4.81
N SER A 71 16.61 -19.12 -4.76
CA SER A 71 15.72 -19.15 -5.93
C SER A 71 15.63 -17.79 -6.62
N LEU A 72 15.52 -16.69 -5.85
CA LEU A 72 15.55 -15.34 -6.36
C LEU A 72 16.89 -15.01 -7.00
N LYS A 73 18.02 -15.28 -6.32
CA LYS A 73 19.35 -15.01 -6.85
C LYS A 73 19.59 -15.71 -8.18
N GLN A 74 19.18 -16.98 -8.30
CA GLN A 74 19.29 -17.76 -9.53
C GLN A 74 18.50 -17.12 -10.69
N ILE A 75 17.25 -16.74 -10.46
CA ILE A 75 16.42 -16.08 -11.46
C ILE A 75 17.04 -14.75 -11.91
N LEU A 76 17.51 -13.92 -10.99
CA LEU A 76 18.14 -12.64 -11.30
C LEU A 76 19.40 -12.82 -12.17
N LEU A 77 20.24 -13.81 -11.83
CA LEU A 77 21.45 -14.13 -12.60
C LEU A 77 21.13 -14.70 -13.98
N GLU A 78 20.08 -15.45 -14.11
CA GLU A 78 19.63 -15.97 -15.42
C GLU A 78 19.06 -14.86 -16.30
N LYS A 79 18.17 -14.04 -15.75
CA LYS A 79 17.45 -12.99 -16.47
C LYS A 79 18.39 -11.87 -16.92
N GLN A 80 19.35 -11.44 -16.08
CA GLN A 80 20.28 -10.37 -16.42
C GLN A 80 21.17 -10.66 -17.67
N GLN A 81 21.28 -11.90 -18.08
CA GLN A 81 22.00 -12.27 -19.32
C GLN A 81 21.20 -11.99 -20.60
N LYS A 82 19.89 -11.77 -20.49
CA LYS A 82 18.97 -11.73 -21.62
C LYS A 82 18.13 -10.46 -21.69
N MET A 83 18.03 -9.70 -20.59
CA MET A 83 17.15 -8.55 -20.49
C MET A 83 17.68 -7.49 -19.51
N ASP A 84 17.00 -6.36 -19.41
CA ASP A 84 17.36 -5.30 -18.47
C ASP A 84 16.93 -5.70 -17.03
N VAL A 85 17.93 -6.04 -16.20
CA VAL A 85 17.72 -6.35 -14.79
C VAL A 85 18.43 -5.32 -13.93
N LYS A 86 17.71 -4.71 -13.01
CA LYS A 86 18.23 -3.73 -12.04
C LYS A 86 17.67 -3.99 -10.66
N ILE A 87 18.52 -4.01 -9.68
CA ILE A 87 18.14 -4.25 -8.29
C ILE A 87 18.65 -3.11 -7.42
N ILE A 88 17.80 -2.65 -6.52
CA ILE A 88 18.19 -1.78 -5.41
C ILE A 88 17.95 -2.54 -4.11
N THR A 89 18.96 -2.57 -3.24
CA THR A 89 18.84 -3.17 -1.90
C THR A 89 19.31 -2.20 -0.84
N ASP A 90 18.98 -2.46 0.41
CA ASP A 90 19.50 -1.69 1.52
C ASP A 90 21.02 -1.90 1.66
N ASN A 91 21.76 -0.87 2.08
CA ASN A 91 23.21 -0.92 2.16
C ASN A 91 23.72 -1.97 3.15
N ASP A 92 22.98 -2.25 4.21
CA ASP A 92 23.36 -3.27 5.20
C ASP A 92 23.26 -4.67 4.62
N TYR A 93 22.44 -4.86 3.57
CA TYR A 93 22.17 -6.16 2.93
C TYR A 93 22.82 -6.34 1.56
N LEU A 94 23.51 -5.35 1.01
CA LEU A 94 24.23 -5.47 -0.26
C LEU A 94 25.17 -6.69 -0.30
N HIS A 95 25.73 -7.07 0.82
CA HIS A 95 26.63 -8.22 0.92
C HIS A 95 25.95 -9.57 0.60
N GLN A 96 24.62 -9.67 0.68
CA GLN A 96 23.89 -10.89 0.35
C GLN A 96 23.85 -11.17 -1.16
N PHE A 97 23.85 -10.11 -1.99
CA PHE A 97 23.77 -10.22 -3.45
C PHE A 97 24.42 -9.00 -4.12
N ASN A 98 25.75 -9.02 -4.27
CA ASN A 98 26.51 -7.91 -4.84
C ASN A 98 26.97 -8.21 -6.27
N HIS A 99 26.33 -7.60 -7.26
CA HIS A 99 26.59 -7.75 -8.69
C HIS A 99 26.56 -6.39 -9.39
N SER A 100 27.06 -6.31 -10.62
CA SER A 100 27.16 -5.05 -11.38
C SER A 100 25.81 -4.39 -11.69
N PHE A 101 24.72 -5.16 -11.64
CA PHE A 101 23.34 -4.69 -11.84
C PHE A 101 22.59 -4.47 -10.52
N VAL A 102 23.30 -4.48 -9.40
CA VAL A 102 22.75 -4.21 -8.05
C VAL A 102 23.34 -2.90 -7.52
N LYS A 103 22.49 -2.01 -7.05
CA LYS A 103 22.87 -0.82 -6.30
C LYS A 103 22.35 -0.91 -4.87
N SER A 104 22.95 -0.14 -3.97
CA SER A 104 22.39 0.06 -2.63
C SER A 104 22.07 1.53 -2.42
N ASP A 105 21.21 1.81 -1.44
CA ASP A 105 20.97 3.17 -0.99
C ASP A 105 22.24 3.82 -0.41
N SER A 106 22.24 5.14 -0.31
CA SER A 106 23.39 5.92 0.17
C SER A 106 23.32 6.32 1.65
N GLY A 107 22.41 5.72 2.39
CA GLY A 107 22.23 5.96 3.82
C GLY A 107 20.80 6.29 4.20
N GLY A 108 20.28 5.49 5.07
CA GLY A 108 18.91 5.50 5.53
C GLY A 108 18.42 4.07 5.66
N LEU A 109 17.15 3.86 5.55
CA LEU A 109 16.53 2.55 5.49
C LEU A 109 15.74 2.45 4.17
N MET A 110 16.30 1.80 3.18
CA MET A 110 15.61 1.45 1.95
C MET A 110 14.77 0.19 2.21
N HIS A 111 13.54 0.39 2.66
CA HIS A 111 12.70 -0.69 3.17
C HIS A 111 11.64 -1.20 2.16
N ASN A 112 11.77 -0.83 0.89
CA ASN A 112 10.87 -1.29 -0.16
C ASN A 112 10.93 -2.80 -0.39
N LYS A 113 9.84 -3.38 -0.86
CA LYS A 113 9.70 -4.79 -1.21
C LYS A 113 8.80 -4.90 -2.43
N PHE A 114 9.31 -4.44 -3.58
CA PHE A 114 8.57 -4.56 -4.82
C PHE A 114 9.47 -4.95 -5.98
N CYS A 115 8.87 -5.58 -6.99
CA CYS A 115 9.46 -5.77 -8.30
C CYS A 115 8.48 -5.32 -9.37
N ILE A 116 9.03 -4.83 -10.47
CA ILE A 116 8.32 -4.44 -11.69
C ILE A 116 8.78 -5.37 -12.80
N ILE A 117 7.83 -6.02 -13.44
CA ILE A 117 8.07 -7.03 -14.47
C ILE A 117 7.51 -6.48 -15.78
N ASP A 118 8.38 -6.28 -16.77
CA ASP A 118 8.05 -5.83 -18.12
C ASP A 118 7.21 -4.54 -18.18
N GLY A 119 7.29 -3.69 -17.13
CA GLY A 119 6.47 -2.49 -17.01
C GLY A 119 4.96 -2.76 -16.93
N LYS A 120 4.55 -3.97 -16.53
CA LYS A 120 3.15 -4.41 -16.55
C LYS A 120 2.68 -5.03 -15.24
N ILE A 121 3.54 -5.78 -14.56
CA ILE A 121 3.20 -6.49 -13.32
C ILE A 121 4.04 -5.90 -12.19
N VAL A 122 3.39 -5.68 -11.05
CA VAL A 122 4.03 -5.26 -9.80
C VAL A 122 3.86 -6.36 -8.77
N THR A 123 4.95 -6.75 -8.12
CA THR A 123 4.87 -7.51 -6.87
C THR A 123 5.14 -6.57 -5.71
N THR A 124 4.36 -6.64 -4.64
CA THR A 124 4.54 -5.80 -3.45
C THR A 124 3.95 -6.47 -2.21
N GLY A 125 4.03 -5.84 -1.05
CA GLY A 125 3.49 -6.34 0.21
C GLY A 125 4.45 -6.22 1.38
N SER A 126 4.26 -7.05 2.39
CA SER A 126 5.12 -7.05 3.58
C SER A 126 6.26 -8.07 3.53
N MET A 127 6.22 -9.04 2.60
CA MET A 127 7.18 -10.13 2.49
C MET A 127 8.54 -9.64 1.99
N ASN A 128 9.61 -9.86 2.76
CA ASN A 128 10.96 -9.85 2.23
C ASN A 128 11.25 -11.17 1.52
N PRO A 129 12.08 -11.18 0.48
CA PRO A 129 12.52 -12.41 -0.15
C PRO A 129 13.59 -13.13 0.70
N THR A 130 13.17 -13.59 1.87
CA THR A 130 13.97 -14.33 2.85
C THR A 130 13.29 -15.64 3.23
N PHE A 131 14.07 -16.61 3.70
CA PHE A 131 13.53 -17.87 4.18
C PHE A 131 12.52 -17.67 5.33
N ASN A 132 12.81 -16.76 6.25
CA ASN A 132 11.90 -16.51 7.36
C ASN A 132 10.56 -15.93 6.90
N ASP A 133 10.58 -14.97 5.97
CA ASP A 133 9.34 -14.34 5.50
C ASP A 133 8.52 -15.25 4.57
N GLY A 134 9.18 -16.09 3.78
CA GLY A 134 8.48 -17.05 2.93
C GLY A 134 7.86 -18.23 3.71
N TYR A 135 8.51 -18.70 4.80
CA TYR A 135 8.18 -20.00 5.42
C TYR A 135 7.78 -19.96 6.89
N LYS A 136 7.95 -18.83 7.59
CA LYS A 136 7.73 -18.77 9.03
C LYS A 136 6.93 -17.58 9.51
N ASN A 137 7.23 -16.40 8.97
CA ASN A 137 6.61 -15.14 9.38
C ASN A 137 5.25 -14.96 8.71
N ASN A 138 4.32 -14.30 9.40
CA ASN A 138 3.05 -13.94 8.78
C ASN A 138 3.24 -12.68 7.93
N ASN A 139 3.14 -12.82 6.63
CA ASN A 139 3.27 -11.76 5.63
C ASN A 139 2.14 -11.80 4.60
N ASN A 140 2.08 -10.76 3.78
CA ASN A 140 1.32 -10.77 2.54
C ASN A 140 2.23 -10.47 1.34
N LEU A 141 1.87 -11.05 0.21
CA LEU A 141 2.43 -10.79 -1.10
C LEU A 141 1.27 -10.50 -2.06
N LEU A 142 1.35 -9.36 -2.75
CA LEU A 142 0.44 -9.02 -3.83
C LEU A 142 1.19 -9.11 -5.16
N ILE A 143 0.52 -9.64 -6.17
CA ILE A 143 0.96 -9.65 -7.56
C ILE A 143 -0.14 -8.98 -8.36
N ILE A 144 0.15 -7.83 -8.96
CA ILE A 144 -0.85 -6.96 -9.58
C ILE A 144 -0.44 -6.71 -11.04
N GLU A 145 -1.25 -7.16 -11.97
CA GLU A 145 -1.10 -6.81 -13.37
C GLU A 145 -1.83 -5.48 -13.62
N SER A 146 -1.08 -4.43 -13.91
CA SER A 146 -1.54 -3.09 -14.24
C SER A 146 -0.38 -2.25 -14.78
N PRO A 147 -0.35 -1.96 -16.07
CA PRO A 147 0.64 -1.05 -16.66
C PRO A 147 0.67 0.33 -16.02
N LEU A 148 -0.47 0.89 -15.65
CA LEU A 148 -0.53 2.20 -15.00
C LEU A 148 0.07 2.16 -13.58
N LEU A 149 -0.21 1.10 -12.81
CA LEU A 149 0.42 0.92 -11.51
C LEU A 149 1.93 0.69 -11.66
N ALA A 150 2.33 -0.12 -12.63
CA ALA A 150 3.74 -0.38 -12.92
C ALA A 150 4.49 0.90 -13.30
N GLN A 151 3.87 1.87 -14.00
CA GLN A 151 4.46 3.17 -14.27
C GLN A 151 4.75 3.98 -12.99
N ASN A 152 3.85 3.96 -12.01
CA ASN A 152 4.09 4.62 -10.73
C ASN A 152 5.30 4.01 -9.99
N TYR A 153 5.35 2.66 -9.93
CA TYR A 153 6.46 1.96 -9.30
C TYR A 153 7.79 2.13 -10.06
N GLU A 154 7.72 2.20 -11.39
CA GLU A 154 8.91 2.44 -12.22
C GLU A 154 9.46 3.87 -12.02
N ALA A 155 8.59 4.87 -11.88
CA ALA A 155 9.02 6.23 -11.58
C ALA A 155 9.80 6.29 -10.25
N GLU A 156 9.26 5.72 -9.19
CA GLU A 156 9.92 5.60 -7.88
C GLU A 156 11.23 4.82 -7.97
N PHE A 157 11.22 3.70 -8.70
CA PHE A 157 12.43 2.91 -8.91
C PHE A 157 13.54 3.71 -9.61
N GLN A 158 13.20 4.48 -10.66
CA GLN A 158 14.17 5.26 -11.41
C GLN A 158 14.76 6.41 -10.57
N GLU A 159 13.98 7.03 -9.70
CA GLU A 159 14.48 8.03 -8.74
C GLU A 159 15.54 7.41 -7.83
N MET A 160 15.21 6.30 -7.19
CA MET A 160 16.18 5.57 -6.34
C MET A 160 17.40 5.08 -7.15
N TRP A 161 17.18 4.58 -8.38
CA TRP A 161 18.28 4.14 -9.25
C TRP A 161 19.24 5.25 -9.61
N ASN A 162 18.75 6.48 -9.71
CA ASN A 162 19.56 7.68 -9.95
C ASN A 162 20.14 8.28 -8.66
N GLY A 163 19.91 7.66 -7.51
CA GLY A 163 20.46 8.08 -6.21
C GLY A 163 19.58 9.09 -5.46
N GLU A 164 18.37 9.28 -5.89
CA GLU A 164 17.38 10.15 -5.24
C GLU A 164 16.61 9.33 -4.20
N TYR A 165 17.05 9.40 -2.95
CA TYR A 165 16.40 8.74 -1.82
C TYR A 165 15.78 9.78 -0.89
N LYS A 166 14.58 9.54 -0.36
CA LYS A 166 13.87 10.42 0.59
C LYS A 166 13.45 11.78 0.00
N LYS A 167 13.59 11.95 -1.27
CA LYS A 167 13.18 13.13 -2.03
C LYS A 167 12.91 12.69 -3.45
N GLY A 168 11.69 12.78 -3.87
CA GLY A 168 11.26 12.40 -5.20
C GLY A 168 10.08 13.24 -5.64
N ASN A 169 9.44 12.79 -6.69
CA ASN A 169 8.20 13.35 -7.16
C ASN A 169 7.03 12.60 -6.53
N HIS A 170 5.94 13.29 -6.30
CA HIS A 170 4.70 12.63 -5.93
C HIS A 170 4.24 11.68 -7.03
N VAL A 171 3.61 10.59 -6.63
CA VAL A 171 2.97 9.65 -7.55
C VAL A 171 2.02 10.38 -8.49
N GLN A 172 2.22 10.21 -9.80
CA GLN A 172 1.47 10.97 -10.81
C GLN A 172 0.02 10.48 -10.95
N THR A 173 -0.20 9.18 -10.78
CA THR A 173 -1.51 8.56 -10.90
C THR A 173 -1.83 7.76 -9.62
N PRO A 174 -2.08 8.44 -8.49
CA PRO A 174 -2.20 7.77 -7.21
C PRO A 174 -3.45 6.89 -7.09
N THR A 175 -4.45 7.09 -7.94
CA THR A 175 -5.71 6.34 -7.91
C THR A 175 -5.98 5.73 -9.27
N ILE A 176 -6.00 4.41 -9.33
CA ILE A 176 -6.23 3.62 -10.53
C ILE A 176 -7.38 2.66 -10.27
N LYS A 177 -8.29 2.52 -11.22
CA LYS A 177 -9.32 1.50 -11.17
C LYS A 177 -8.89 0.30 -12.02
N ILE A 178 -8.53 -0.79 -11.37
CA ILE A 178 -8.19 -2.06 -12.04
C ILE A 178 -9.45 -2.93 -12.04
N ASN A 179 -10.05 -3.12 -13.20
CA ASN A 179 -11.37 -3.78 -13.36
C ASN A 179 -12.43 -3.15 -12.43
N HIS A 180 -12.77 -3.82 -11.31
CA HIS A 180 -13.76 -3.38 -10.33
C HIS A 180 -13.13 -2.86 -9.02
N THR A 181 -11.81 -2.96 -8.88
CA THR A 181 -11.07 -2.59 -7.66
C THR A 181 -10.42 -1.22 -7.83
N ILE A 182 -10.62 -0.34 -6.87
CA ILE A 182 -9.87 0.92 -6.80
C ILE A 182 -8.59 0.63 -6.02
N VAL A 183 -7.45 0.91 -6.64
CA VAL A 183 -6.13 0.79 -6.04
C VAL A 183 -5.54 2.18 -5.90
N GLN A 184 -5.04 2.48 -4.70
CA GLN A 184 -4.26 3.68 -4.44
C GLN A 184 -2.86 3.27 -4.02
N ASN A 185 -1.83 3.95 -4.55
CA ASN A 185 -0.47 3.71 -4.12
C ASN A 185 0.26 5.02 -3.82
N TYR A 186 1.15 4.96 -2.84
CA TYR A 186 1.92 6.09 -2.35
C TYR A 186 3.31 5.60 -1.92
N PHE A 187 4.35 6.43 -2.14
CA PHE A 187 5.70 6.17 -1.70
C PHE A 187 6.14 7.18 -0.65
N CYS A 188 6.78 6.70 0.40
CA CYS A 188 7.15 7.53 1.55
C CYS A 188 8.66 7.75 1.62
N PRO A 189 9.07 8.97 1.98
CA PRO A 189 8.26 10.00 2.68
C PRO A 189 7.50 10.97 1.78
N ASP A 190 7.71 10.99 0.47
CA ASP A 190 7.30 12.06 -0.43
C ASP A 190 5.78 12.23 -0.50
N ASP A 191 5.04 11.12 -0.54
CA ASP A 191 3.58 11.13 -0.62
C ASP A 191 2.87 11.20 0.74
N LEU A 192 3.57 11.49 1.83
CA LEU A 192 2.95 11.66 3.15
C LEU A 192 2.03 10.50 3.56
N CYS A 193 2.47 9.26 3.39
CA CYS A 193 1.65 8.05 3.57
C CYS A 193 0.85 8.00 4.88
N ALA A 194 1.40 8.53 5.97
CA ALA A 194 0.68 8.54 7.24
C ALA A 194 -0.60 9.38 7.18
N GLU A 195 -0.62 10.44 6.37
CA GLU A 195 -1.81 11.27 6.20
C GLU A 195 -2.88 10.50 5.43
N HIS A 196 -2.51 9.80 4.33
CA HIS A 196 -3.45 8.96 3.58
C HIS A 196 -4.01 7.82 4.43
N VAL A 197 -3.19 7.16 5.25
CA VAL A 197 -3.69 6.15 6.20
C VAL A 197 -4.70 6.78 7.18
N LYS A 198 -4.41 7.97 7.71
CA LYS A 198 -5.32 8.67 8.62
C LYS A 198 -6.64 9.05 7.94
N GLU A 199 -6.57 9.54 6.70
CA GLU A 199 -7.76 9.89 5.91
C GLU A 199 -8.66 8.68 5.69
N GLU A 200 -8.10 7.51 5.34
CA GLU A 200 -8.89 6.30 5.17
C GLU A 200 -9.51 5.81 6.48
N LEU A 201 -8.75 5.82 7.58
CA LEU A 201 -9.28 5.46 8.90
C LEU A 201 -10.39 6.41 9.38
N GLN A 202 -10.30 7.70 9.05
CA GLN A 202 -11.34 8.69 9.39
C GLN A 202 -12.66 8.43 8.66
N LYS A 203 -12.63 7.81 7.48
CA LYS A 203 -13.83 7.44 6.71
C LYS A 203 -14.58 6.24 7.29
N ALA A 204 -13.97 5.47 8.20
CA ALA A 204 -14.58 4.30 8.82
C ALA A 204 -15.92 4.64 9.49
N GLN A 205 -16.92 3.79 9.26
CA GLN A 205 -18.29 3.96 9.77
C GLN A 205 -18.77 2.81 10.67
N LYS A 206 -18.11 1.64 10.60
CA LYS A 206 -18.53 0.43 11.32
C LYS A 206 -17.40 -0.20 12.10
N SER A 207 -16.29 -0.51 11.43
CA SER A 207 -15.23 -1.29 12.04
C SER A 207 -13.85 -0.95 11.49
N ILE A 208 -12.83 -1.14 12.31
CA ILE A 208 -11.42 -1.14 11.91
C ILE A 208 -10.75 -2.35 12.54
N LEU A 209 -10.24 -3.24 11.69
CA LEU A 209 -9.39 -4.34 12.12
C LEU A 209 -7.95 -4.04 11.71
N PHE A 210 -6.98 -4.37 12.54
CA PHE A 210 -5.58 -4.15 12.16
C PHE A 210 -4.62 -5.22 12.66
N MET A 211 -3.57 -5.43 11.86
CA MET A 211 -2.40 -6.22 12.21
C MET A 211 -1.15 -5.41 11.91
N THR A 212 -0.30 -5.18 12.91
CA THR A 212 0.89 -4.35 12.73
C THR A 212 2.13 -4.95 13.36
N PHE A 213 3.19 -5.08 12.56
CA PHE A 213 4.50 -5.49 13.06
C PHE A 213 5.05 -4.44 14.03
N SER A 214 5.27 -3.22 13.57
CA SER A 214 5.69 -2.10 14.41
C SER A 214 4.67 -0.98 14.32
N PHE A 215 4.18 -0.49 15.44
CA PHE A 215 3.20 0.59 15.49
C PHE A 215 3.62 1.63 16.54
N THR A 216 4.17 2.74 16.04
CA THR A 216 4.72 3.83 16.86
C THR A 216 4.13 5.20 16.52
N HIS A 217 3.19 5.28 15.54
CA HIS A 217 2.66 6.55 15.06
C HIS A 217 1.47 7.01 15.89
N ASP A 218 1.71 8.00 16.77
CA ASP A 218 0.70 8.52 17.69
C ASP A 218 -0.55 9.09 16.99
N GLY A 219 -0.38 9.75 15.84
CA GLY A 219 -1.51 10.32 15.10
C GLY A 219 -2.47 9.27 14.56
N ILE A 220 -1.97 8.12 14.08
CA ILE A 220 -2.82 7.00 13.66
C ILE A 220 -3.51 6.36 14.88
N ALA A 221 -2.77 6.15 15.97
CA ALA A 221 -3.34 5.63 17.22
C ALA A 221 -4.46 6.54 17.76
N HIS A 222 -4.27 7.85 17.68
CA HIS A 222 -5.28 8.83 18.10
C HIS A 222 -6.58 8.70 17.31
N ILE A 223 -6.51 8.48 15.99
CA ILE A 223 -7.71 8.26 15.17
C ILE A 223 -8.44 6.98 15.57
N LEU A 224 -7.72 5.89 15.85
CA LEU A 224 -8.34 4.66 16.35
C LEU A 224 -9.12 4.91 17.65
N LEU A 225 -8.53 5.67 18.58
CA LEU A 225 -9.20 6.03 19.84
C LEU A 225 -10.43 6.91 19.62
N LEU A 226 -10.36 7.88 18.70
CA LEU A 226 -11.51 8.70 18.35
C LEU A 226 -12.64 7.85 17.75
N LYS A 227 -12.32 6.96 16.82
CA LYS A 227 -13.29 6.05 16.20
C LYS A 227 -13.91 5.08 17.19
N GLN A 228 -13.15 4.61 18.18
CA GLN A 228 -13.70 3.82 19.29
C GLN A 228 -14.71 4.64 20.12
N GLN A 229 -14.40 5.91 20.40
CA GLN A 229 -15.31 6.81 21.13
C GLN A 229 -16.59 7.13 20.33
N GLU A 230 -16.51 7.12 19.00
CA GLU A 230 -17.66 7.21 18.10
C GLU A 230 -18.50 5.91 18.10
N GLY A 231 -18.04 4.84 18.75
CA GLY A 231 -18.75 3.57 18.90
C GLY A 231 -18.45 2.53 17.81
N LEU A 232 -17.36 2.71 17.04
CA LEU A 232 -16.95 1.72 16.05
C LEU A 232 -16.34 0.49 16.72
N GLU A 233 -16.50 -0.66 16.09
CA GLU A 233 -15.84 -1.90 16.48
C GLU A 233 -14.39 -1.89 16.01
N ILE A 234 -13.44 -1.90 16.96
CA ILE A 234 -12.01 -1.84 16.64
C ILE A 234 -11.26 -2.96 17.36
N HIS A 235 -10.57 -3.78 16.56
CA HIS A 235 -9.74 -4.86 17.07
C HIS A 235 -8.36 -4.83 16.43
N GLY A 236 -7.33 -5.08 17.23
CA GLY A 236 -5.96 -5.07 16.75
C GLY A 236 -5.10 -6.21 17.26
N VAL A 237 -4.20 -6.68 16.40
CA VAL A 237 -3.12 -7.60 16.78
C VAL A 237 -1.78 -6.93 16.46
N MET A 238 -0.87 -6.93 17.43
CA MET A 238 0.45 -6.33 17.28
C MET A 238 1.53 -7.36 17.58
N GLU A 239 2.64 -7.32 16.82
CA GLU A 239 3.79 -8.18 17.07
C GLU A 239 4.33 -8.00 18.50
N ALA A 240 4.33 -9.09 19.27
CA ALA A 240 4.69 -9.07 20.68
C ALA A 240 6.09 -8.51 20.95
N ARG A 241 7.07 -8.81 20.06
CA ARG A 241 8.46 -8.37 20.18
C ARG A 241 8.66 -6.88 19.89
N GLN A 242 7.71 -6.27 19.17
CA GLN A 242 7.70 -4.85 18.84
C GLN A 242 6.97 -3.98 19.87
N VAL A 243 6.37 -4.58 20.91
CA VAL A 243 5.76 -3.83 22.01
C VAL A 243 6.85 -3.29 22.94
N THR A 244 7.48 -2.22 22.51
CA THR A 244 8.53 -1.49 23.23
C THR A 244 7.97 -0.25 23.94
N LYS A 245 8.83 0.54 24.55
CA LYS A 245 8.43 1.83 25.17
C LYS A 245 7.96 2.88 24.14
N TYR A 246 8.27 2.70 22.87
CA TYR A 246 7.85 3.58 21.78
C TYR A 246 6.57 3.12 21.09
N SER A 247 6.12 1.90 21.38
CA SER A 247 4.91 1.33 20.79
C SER A 247 3.66 1.97 21.38
N VAL A 248 2.66 2.21 20.55
CA VAL A 248 1.35 2.72 20.98
C VAL A 248 0.52 1.65 21.71
N TYR A 249 0.93 0.40 21.76
CA TYR A 249 0.19 -0.72 22.35
C TYR A 249 -0.37 -0.41 23.73
N LYS A 250 0.49 0.05 24.65
CA LYS A 250 0.07 0.32 26.04
C LYS A 250 -0.95 1.46 26.15
N VAL A 251 -0.86 2.45 25.27
CA VAL A 251 -1.81 3.57 25.23
C VAL A 251 -3.16 3.07 24.76
N LEU A 252 -3.21 2.28 23.69
CA LEU A 252 -4.44 1.69 23.15
C LEU A 252 -5.08 0.74 24.17
N GLU A 253 -4.31 -0.14 24.77
CA GLU A 253 -4.77 -1.07 25.83
C GLU A 253 -5.32 -0.33 27.04
N TYR A 254 -4.60 0.69 27.55
CA TYR A 254 -5.03 1.50 28.70
C TYR A 254 -6.33 2.26 28.45
N GLN A 255 -6.54 2.70 27.20
CA GLN A 255 -7.78 3.37 26.77
C GLN A 255 -8.92 2.38 26.47
N GLY A 256 -8.72 1.09 26.70
CA GLY A 256 -9.74 0.06 26.58
C GLY A 256 -10.01 -0.40 25.15
N LEU A 257 -9.11 -0.14 24.22
CA LEU A 257 -9.20 -0.69 22.87
C LEU A 257 -8.81 -2.18 22.88
N ASP A 258 -9.57 -3.04 22.20
CA ASP A 258 -9.27 -4.49 22.12
C ASP A 258 -8.05 -4.72 21.25
N VAL A 259 -6.88 -4.58 21.84
CA VAL A 259 -5.59 -4.87 21.21
C VAL A 259 -4.94 -6.07 21.88
N ARG A 260 -4.38 -6.94 21.08
CA ARG A 260 -3.72 -8.16 21.55
C ARG A 260 -2.31 -8.25 20.99
N LYS A 261 -1.44 -8.85 21.76
CA LYS A 261 -0.15 -9.31 21.25
C LYS A 261 -0.37 -10.60 20.48
N ASP A 262 0.32 -10.73 19.36
CA ASP A 262 0.24 -11.97 18.58
C ASP A 262 0.79 -13.16 19.37
N GLY A 263 0.35 -14.35 18.98
CA GLY A 263 0.79 -15.62 19.58
C GLY A 263 1.76 -16.41 18.70
N ASN A 264 2.20 -15.87 17.57
CA ASN A 264 3.11 -16.57 16.68
C ASN A 264 4.50 -16.71 17.33
N LYS A 265 5.10 -17.89 17.20
CA LYS A 265 6.50 -18.09 17.60
C LYS A 265 7.50 -17.35 16.70
N GLN A 266 7.10 -17.05 15.49
CA GLN A 266 7.82 -16.25 14.53
C GLN A 266 7.21 -14.84 14.47
N ASN A 267 7.66 -13.98 13.56
CA ASN A 267 7.12 -12.62 13.48
C ASN A 267 5.75 -12.58 12.81
N MET A 268 4.83 -11.87 13.41
CA MET A 268 3.65 -11.36 12.73
C MET A 268 4.07 -10.07 12.02
N HIS A 269 4.42 -10.19 10.73
CA HIS A 269 5.07 -9.12 9.97
C HIS A 269 4.11 -8.31 9.08
N HIS A 270 2.81 -8.51 9.22
CA HIS A 270 1.79 -7.70 8.55
C HIS A 270 1.83 -6.23 8.97
N LYS A 271 1.43 -5.35 8.06
CA LYS A 271 1.10 -3.94 8.26
C LYS A 271 -0.21 -3.69 7.51
N VAL A 272 -1.33 -3.97 8.18
CA VAL A 272 -2.66 -4.03 7.53
C VAL A 272 -3.69 -3.32 8.40
N PHE A 273 -4.53 -2.49 7.76
CA PHE A 273 -5.81 -2.06 8.30
C PHE A 273 -6.93 -2.54 7.36
N ILE A 274 -8.01 -3.05 7.91
CA ILE A 274 -9.23 -3.43 7.20
C ILE A 274 -10.35 -2.54 7.73
N ILE A 275 -10.92 -1.73 6.87
CA ILE A 275 -11.90 -0.70 7.21
C ILE A 275 -13.26 -1.11 6.64
N ASP A 276 -14.26 -1.24 7.52
CA ASP A 276 -15.65 -1.56 7.17
C ASP A 276 -15.80 -2.83 6.31
N GLU A 277 -14.84 -3.77 6.38
CA GLU A 277 -14.75 -4.97 5.52
C GLU A 277 -14.73 -4.65 4.00
N LYS A 278 -14.27 -3.46 3.62
CA LYS A 278 -14.31 -2.96 2.24
C LYS A 278 -12.98 -2.41 1.75
N VAL A 279 -12.25 -1.70 2.60
CA VAL A 279 -10.98 -1.09 2.25
C VAL A 279 -9.87 -1.78 3.01
N VAL A 280 -8.82 -2.16 2.29
CA VAL A 280 -7.60 -2.73 2.85
C VAL A 280 -6.47 -1.75 2.62
N VAL A 281 -5.80 -1.35 3.68
CA VAL A 281 -4.55 -0.59 3.63
C VAL A 281 -3.43 -1.54 4.00
N THR A 282 -2.42 -1.67 3.15
CA THR A 282 -1.26 -2.53 3.41
C THR A 282 -0.01 -1.93 2.80
N GLY A 283 1.15 -2.42 3.19
CA GLY A 283 2.44 -1.94 2.69
C GLY A 283 3.61 -2.36 3.58
N SER A 284 4.69 -1.64 3.45
CA SER A 284 5.93 -1.94 4.17
C SER A 284 6.61 -0.70 4.73
#